data_43769731762789c49bcd9f206cb62bd2
#
_entry.id   43769731762789c49bcd9f206cb62bd2
#
_cell.length_a   1.000
_cell.length_b   1.000
_cell.length_c   1.000
_cell.angle_alpha   90.00
_cell.angle_beta   90.00
_cell.angle_gamma   90.00
#
_symmetry.space_group_name_H-M   'P 1'
#
loop_
_entity.id
_entity.type
_entity.pdbx_description
1 polymer ?
#
loop_
_entity_poly.entity_id
_entity_poly.type
_entity_poly.pdbx_seq_one_letter_code
_entity_poly.pdbx_strand_id
1 'polypeptide(L)'
;MITQSYLNEVAGYTNTKIAKVVLNGSIEITSFVIKATMDNVLTIEYLVPFGLVATVTKMELKSSAGMVISTRTVNVPIVEDTIMRHVISIEEAV
;
A
#
# COMPACT_ATOMS: atom_id res chain seq x y z
N MET A 1 -15.28 -16.79 -15.67
CA MET A 1 -15.52 -15.55 -14.91
C MET A 1 -15.32 -15.81 -13.42
N ILE A 2 -14.61 -14.91 -12.75
CA ILE A 2 -14.37 -15.02 -11.31
C ILE A 2 -15.52 -14.33 -10.57
N THR A 3 -16.04 -14.97 -9.52
CA THR A 3 -17.14 -14.39 -8.75
C THR A 3 -16.66 -13.23 -7.88
N GLN A 4 -17.56 -12.30 -7.58
CA GLN A 4 -17.27 -11.17 -6.71
C GLN A 4 -16.81 -11.63 -5.33
N SER A 5 -17.44 -12.67 -4.79
CA SER A 5 -17.06 -13.19 -3.47
C SER A 5 -15.61 -13.71 -3.45
N TYR A 6 -15.15 -14.33 -4.53
CA TYR A 6 -13.76 -14.77 -4.61
C TYR A 6 -12.79 -13.60 -4.75
N LEU A 7 -13.15 -12.58 -5.54
CA LEU A 7 -12.35 -11.36 -5.63
C LEU A 7 -12.21 -10.68 -4.27
N ASN A 8 -13.29 -10.68 -3.49
CA ASN A 8 -13.27 -10.13 -2.12
C ASN A 8 -12.33 -10.92 -1.22
N GLU A 9 -12.31 -12.26 -1.33
CA GLU A 9 -11.38 -13.10 -0.58
C GLU A 9 -9.93 -12.81 -0.95
N VAL A 10 -9.64 -12.64 -2.24
CA VAL A 10 -8.29 -12.31 -2.69
C VAL A 10 -7.85 -10.96 -2.14
N ALA A 11 -8.73 -9.97 -2.13
CA ALA A 11 -8.44 -8.67 -1.54
C ALA A 11 -8.15 -8.80 -0.04
N GLY A 12 -8.94 -9.57 0.69
CA GLY A 12 -8.72 -9.83 2.12
C GLY A 12 -7.40 -10.54 2.37
N TYR A 13 -7.09 -11.54 1.57
CA TYR A 13 -5.81 -12.26 1.66
C TYR A 13 -4.63 -11.31 1.39
N THR A 14 -4.73 -10.50 0.35
CA THR A 14 -3.69 -9.51 0.03
C THR A 14 -3.47 -8.56 1.19
N ASN A 15 -4.56 -8.09 1.82
CA ASN A 15 -4.47 -7.23 3.00
C ASN A 15 -3.67 -7.91 4.13
N THR A 16 -3.88 -9.20 4.37
CA THR A 16 -3.12 -9.92 5.42
C THR A 16 -1.65 -10.08 5.08
N LYS A 17 -1.29 -10.06 3.81
CA LYS A 17 0.10 -10.22 3.37
C LYS A 17 0.90 -8.94 3.42
N ILE A 18 0.27 -7.77 3.30
CA ILE A 18 0.97 -6.50 3.35
C ILE A 18 1.36 -6.19 4.78
N ALA A 19 2.66 -6.15 5.06
CA ALA A 19 3.19 -5.91 6.38
C ALA A 19 3.83 -4.53 6.54
N LYS A 20 4.31 -3.95 5.44
CA LYS A 20 5.04 -2.68 5.50
C LYS A 20 5.01 -1.95 4.17
N VAL A 21 5.24 -0.64 4.25
CA VAL A 21 5.48 0.22 3.08
C VAL A 21 6.95 0.61 3.11
N VAL A 22 7.62 0.49 1.97
CA VAL A 22 9.01 0.94 1.82
C VAL A 22 9.04 2.13 0.89
N LEU A 23 9.55 3.25 1.38
CA LEU A 23 9.67 4.48 0.62
C LEU A 23 11.09 4.62 0.09
N ASN A 24 11.22 4.97 -1.19
CA ASN A 24 12.51 5.21 -1.84
C ASN A 24 13.51 4.04 -1.69
N GLY A 25 12.99 2.83 -1.51
CA GLY A 25 13.79 1.62 -1.41
C GLY A 25 14.46 1.37 -0.08
N SER A 26 14.35 2.26 0.91
CA SER A 26 15.09 2.12 2.18
C SER A 26 14.31 2.48 3.44
N ILE A 27 13.27 3.30 3.34
CA ILE A 27 12.53 3.79 4.51
C ILE A 27 11.30 2.93 4.73
N GLU A 28 11.22 2.22 5.86
CA GLU A 28 10.12 1.32 6.18
C GLU A 28 9.10 1.98 7.10
N ILE A 29 7.82 1.83 6.74
CA ILE A 29 6.70 2.26 7.58
C ILE A 29 5.86 1.03 7.86
N THR A 30 5.67 0.72 9.14
CA THR A 30 4.93 -0.45 9.61
C THR A 30 3.63 -0.09 10.30
N SER A 31 3.41 1.18 10.59
CA SER A 31 2.17 1.68 11.19
C SER A 31 1.25 2.23 10.13
N PHE A 32 0.01 1.74 10.10
CA PHE A 32 -0.98 2.16 9.13
C PHE A 32 -2.09 2.93 9.83
N VAL A 33 -2.54 4.02 9.21
CA VAL A 33 -3.73 4.76 9.65
C VAL A 33 -4.98 3.98 9.25
N ILE A 34 -5.01 3.49 8.00
CA ILE A 34 -6.05 2.62 7.48
C ILE A 34 -5.41 1.47 6.74
N LYS A 35 -5.91 0.26 7.00
CA LYS A 35 -5.50 -0.95 6.29
C LYS A 35 -6.72 -1.85 6.27
N ALA A 36 -7.56 -1.66 5.25
CA ALA A 36 -8.88 -2.28 5.22
C ALA A 36 -9.30 -2.65 3.80
N THR A 37 -10.22 -3.59 3.72
CA THR A 37 -10.83 -3.98 2.45
C THR A 37 -12.32 -3.65 2.48
N MET A 38 -12.84 -3.26 1.31
CA MET A 38 -14.26 -3.16 1.06
C MET A 38 -14.50 -3.82 -0.30
N ASP A 39 -15.27 -4.90 -0.30
CA ASP A 39 -15.47 -5.74 -1.47
C ASP A 39 -14.11 -6.19 -2.02
N ASN A 40 -13.79 -5.92 -3.27
CA ASN A 40 -12.52 -6.29 -3.88
C ASN A 40 -11.50 -5.14 -3.91
N VAL A 41 -11.72 -4.12 -3.09
CA VAL A 41 -10.83 -2.95 -3.03
C VAL A 41 -10.12 -2.92 -1.68
N LEU A 42 -8.80 -2.81 -1.72
CA LEU A 42 -7.94 -2.68 -0.56
C LEU A 42 -7.46 -1.23 -0.48
N THR A 43 -7.66 -0.60 0.67
CA THR A 43 -7.20 0.77 0.93
C THR A 43 -6.17 0.75 2.04
N ILE A 44 -5.02 1.35 1.78
CA ILE A 44 -3.94 1.50 2.75
C ILE A 44 -3.58 2.97 2.84
N GLU A 45 -3.62 3.51 4.06
CA GLU A 45 -3.18 4.88 4.34
C GLU A 45 -2.16 4.86 5.46
N TYR A 46 -1.15 5.67 5.33
CA TYR A 46 -0.08 5.78 6.32
C TYR A 46 0.44 7.21 6.36
N LEU A 47 0.98 7.58 7.53
CA LEU A 47 1.56 8.90 7.73
C LEU A 47 3.04 8.90 7.36
N VAL A 48 3.44 9.88 6.56
CA VAL A 48 4.85 10.18 6.31
C VAL A 48 5.17 11.46 7.09
N PRO A 49 5.89 11.34 8.24
CA PRO A 49 6.19 12.52 9.05
C PRO A 49 7.16 13.45 8.35
N PHE A 50 7.00 14.75 8.58
CA PHE A 50 7.97 15.73 8.13
C PHE A 50 9.35 15.43 8.72
N GLY A 51 10.37 15.45 7.88
CA GLY A 51 11.74 15.17 8.30
C GLY A 51 12.18 13.72 8.11
N LEU A 52 11.24 12.79 7.85
CA LEU A 52 11.59 11.40 7.60
C LEU A 52 12.24 11.24 6.21
N VAL A 53 11.70 11.92 5.23
CA VAL A 53 12.20 11.91 3.85
C VAL A 53 11.83 13.24 3.21
N ALA A 54 12.72 13.77 2.36
CA ALA A 54 12.48 15.06 1.70
C ALA A 54 11.44 14.95 0.59
N THR A 55 11.54 13.89 -0.22
CA THR A 55 10.63 13.65 -1.35
C THR A 55 10.40 12.16 -1.48
N VAL A 56 9.14 11.76 -1.58
CA VAL A 56 8.80 10.36 -1.88
C VAL A 56 8.79 10.18 -3.39
N THR A 57 9.65 9.31 -3.90
CA THR A 57 9.76 9.03 -5.35
C THR A 57 9.27 7.64 -5.69
N LYS A 58 9.20 6.73 -4.70
CA LYS A 58 8.78 5.36 -4.91
C LYS A 58 8.11 4.83 -3.64
N MET A 59 7.01 4.11 -3.83
CA MET A 59 6.31 3.42 -2.75
C MET A 59 6.19 1.95 -3.10
N GLU A 60 6.57 1.08 -2.17
CA GLU A 60 6.43 -0.36 -2.33
C GLU A 60 5.67 -0.93 -1.14
N LEU A 61 4.63 -1.71 -1.43
CA LEU A 61 3.94 -2.50 -0.41
C LEU A 61 4.59 -3.87 -0.37
N LYS A 62 5.09 -4.25 0.79
CA LYS A 62 5.85 -5.50 0.94
C LYS A 62 5.26 -6.42 2.00
N SER A 63 5.50 -7.72 1.84
CA SER A 63 5.19 -8.71 2.85
C SER A 63 6.23 -8.67 3.97
N SER A 64 5.96 -9.39 5.06
CA SER A 64 6.91 -9.51 6.18
C SER A 64 8.23 -10.14 5.73
N ALA A 65 8.20 -10.98 4.69
CA ALA A 65 9.40 -11.61 4.13
C ALA A 65 10.16 -10.69 3.15
N GLY A 66 9.63 -9.50 2.85
CA GLY A 66 10.27 -8.55 1.95
C GLY A 66 9.86 -8.69 0.49
N MET A 67 8.89 -9.54 0.18
CA MET A 67 8.39 -9.67 -1.18
C MET A 67 7.58 -8.43 -1.57
N VAL A 68 7.86 -7.87 -2.74
CA VAL A 68 7.12 -6.72 -3.26
C VAL A 68 5.75 -7.19 -3.74
N ILE A 69 4.70 -6.61 -3.19
CA ILE A 69 3.31 -6.92 -3.59
C ILE A 69 2.82 -5.89 -4.59
N SER A 70 3.14 -4.62 -4.38
CA SER A 70 2.75 -3.52 -5.27
C SER A 70 3.81 -2.44 -5.23
N THR A 71 4.01 -1.76 -6.33
CA THR A 71 4.96 -0.65 -6.43
C THR A 71 4.33 0.51 -7.17
N ARG A 72 4.73 1.72 -6.80
CA ARG A 72 4.24 2.94 -7.43
C ARG A 72 5.35 3.98 -7.46
N THR A 73 5.53 4.58 -8.63
CA THR A 73 6.46 5.71 -8.79
C THR A 73 5.67 7.01 -8.66
N VAL A 74 6.15 7.91 -7.83
CA VAL A 74 5.48 9.19 -7.56
C VAL A 74 6.54 10.29 -7.44
N ASN A 75 6.09 11.52 -7.22
CA ASN A 75 6.98 12.63 -6.89
C ASN A 75 6.22 13.53 -5.92
N VAL A 76 6.38 13.25 -4.63
CA VAL A 76 5.65 13.95 -3.56
C VAL A 76 6.66 14.56 -2.60
N PRO A 77 6.88 15.88 -2.65
CA PRO A 77 7.72 16.54 -1.65
C PRO A 77 7.00 16.55 -0.30
N ILE A 78 7.74 16.22 0.76
CA ILE A 78 7.19 16.17 2.12
C ILE A 78 7.60 17.43 2.85
N VAL A 79 6.73 18.43 2.81
CA VAL A 79 6.95 19.74 3.45
C VAL A 79 6.24 19.86 4.79
N GLU A 80 5.41 18.89 5.12
CA GLU A 80 4.68 18.77 6.39
C GLU A 80 4.27 17.30 6.55
N ASP A 81 3.72 16.92 7.70
CA ASP A 81 3.19 15.57 7.89
C ASP A 81 2.16 15.27 6.81
N THR A 82 2.34 14.18 6.08
CA THR A 82 1.54 13.87 4.90
C THR A 82 0.94 12.46 5.04
N ILE A 83 -0.38 12.36 4.77
CA ILE A 83 -1.05 11.06 4.66
C ILE A 83 -0.94 10.60 3.21
N MET A 84 -0.33 9.44 3.02
CA MET A 84 -0.25 8.80 1.71
C MET A 84 -1.29 7.70 1.63
N ARG A 85 -1.91 7.55 0.47
CA ARG A 85 -2.94 6.54 0.23
C ARG A 85 -2.54 5.66 -0.94
N HIS A 86 -2.73 4.36 -0.76
CA HIS A 86 -2.53 3.36 -1.80
C HIS A 86 -3.82 2.55 -1.92
N VAL A 87 -4.45 2.56 -3.09
CA VAL A 87 -5.69 1.82 -3.36
C VAL A 87 -5.40 0.74 -4.38
N ILE A 88 -5.75 -0.51 -4.03
CA ILE A 88 -5.55 -1.66 -4.90
C ILE A 88 -6.91 -2.27 -5.19
N SER A 89 -7.28 -2.35 -6.46
CA SER A 89 -8.48 -3.01 -6.89
C SER A 89 -8.11 -4.39 -7.44
N ILE A 90 -8.71 -5.44 -6.88
CA ILE A 90 -8.49 -6.81 -7.34
C ILE A 90 -9.52 -7.11 -8.41
N GLU A 91 -9.05 -7.28 -9.63
CA GLU A 91 -9.90 -7.46 -10.80
C GLU A 91 -9.47 -8.66 -11.63
N GLU A 92 -10.44 -9.22 -12.35
CA GLU A 92 -10.16 -10.25 -13.33
C GLU A 92 -9.59 -9.59 -14.58
N ALA A 93 -8.41 -10.05 -15.02
CA ALA A 93 -7.83 -9.62 -16.28
C ALA A 93 -8.51 -10.38 -17.43
N VAL A 94 -9.10 -9.64 -18.36
CA VAL A 94 -9.82 -10.22 -19.50
C VAL A 94 -9.07 -9.98 -20.78
#